data_379a4637c9149e32b39878dc97177979
#
_entry.id   379a4637c9149e32b39878dc97177979
#
_cell.length_a   1.000
_cell.length_b   1.000
_cell.length_c   1.000
_cell.angle_alpha   90.00
_cell.angle_beta   90.00
_cell.angle_gamma   90.00
#
_symmetry.space_group_name_H-M   'P 1'
#
loop_
_entity.id
_entity.type
_entity.pdbx_description
1 polymer ?
#
loop_
_entity_poly.entity_id
_entity_poly.type
_entity_poly.pdbx_seq_one_letter_code
_entity_poly.pdbx_strand_id
1 'polypeptide(L)'
;PYNMWRELCHFQKYAEVTSSFAIYSATLGNAEILGIDHITGSIEQGKCADLIVTDSNPLENLATLRDVKMVMYRGNLIARPKVKKNKMIEEALDQL
;
A
#
# COMPACT_ATOMS: atom_id res chain seq x y z
N PRO A 1 3.46 -7.08 -3.26
CA PRO A 1 3.41 -7.28 -4.71
C PRO A 1 3.10 -6.01 -5.48
N TYR A 2 3.55 -5.99 -6.69
CA TYR A 2 3.47 -4.86 -7.61
C TYR A 2 2.05 -4.33 -7.84
N ASN A 3 1.05 -5.22 -7.79
CA ASN A 3 -0.35 -4.87 -8.08
C ASN A 3 -1.23 -4.73 -6.83
N MET A 4 -0.64 -4.61 -5.65
CA MET A 4 -1.41 -4.48 -4.39
C MET A 4 -2.40 -3.30 -4.45
N TRP A 5 -2.00 -2.18 -5.03
CA TRP A 5 -2.86 -1.01 -5.15
C TRP A 5 -4.13 -1.30 -5.97
N ARG A 6 -4.05 -2.15 -7.00
CA ARG A 6 -5.21 -2.54 -7.79
C ARG A 6 -6.18 -3.37 -6.97
N GLU A 7 -5.66 -4.31 -6.21
CA GLU A 7 -6.47 -5.15 -5.34
C GLU A 7 -7.21 -4.30 -4.31
N LEU A 8 -6.55 -3.30 -3.74
CA LEU A 8 -7.18 -2.38 -2.81
C LEU A 8 -8.26 -1.53 -3.47
N CYS A 9 -8.02 -1.04 -4.68
CA CYS A 9 -9.03 -0.29 -5.43
C CYS A 9 -10.24 -1.15 -5.77
N HIS A 10 -10.01 -2.40 -6.18
CA HIS A 10 -11.10 -3.34 -6.45
C HIS A 10 -11.88 -3.66 -5.17
N PHE A 11 -11.18 -3.90 -4.07
CA PHE A 11 -11.81 -4.13 -2.77
C PHE A 11 -12.70 -2.96 -2.37
N GLN A 12 -12.19 -1.74 -2.49
CA GLN A 12 -12.95 -0.53 -2.19
C GLN A 12 -14.22 -0.45 -3.03
N LYS A 13 -14.10 -0.70 -4.33
CA LYS A 13 -15.20 -0.60 -5.27
C LYS A 13 -16.28 -1.66 -5.01
N TYR A 14 -15.89 -2.91 -4.88
CA TYR A 14 -16.84 -4.02 -4.77
C TYR A 14 -17.42 -4.17 -3.38
N ALA A 15 -16.65 -3.86 -2.34
CA ALA A 15 -17.12 -3.91 -0.96
C ALA A 15 -17.78 -2.60 -0.50
N GLU A 16 -17.73 -1.55 -1.33
CA GLU A 16 -18.27 -0.22 -1.02
C GLU A 16 -17.72 0.36 0.30
N VAL A 17 -16.42 0.16 0.52
CA VAL A 17 -15.74 0.65 1.73
C VAL A 17 -14.98 1.92 1.45
N THR A 18 -14.64 2.64 2.52
CA THR A 18 -13.82 3.86 2.42
C THR A 18 -12.37 3.54 2.11
N SER A 19 -11.64 4.53 1.60
CA SER A 19 -10.19 4.39 1.41
C SER A 19 -9.46 4.10 2.72
N SER A 20 -9.88 4.75 3.81
CA SER A 20 -9.26 4.50 5.13
C SER A 20 -9.49 3.08 5.61
N PHE A 21 -10.67 2.51 5.40
CA PHE A 21 -10.93 1.12 5.78
C PHE A 21 -10.11 0.14 4.92
N ALA A 22 -10.00 0.41 3.61
CA ALA A 22 -9.20 -0.43 2.74
C ALA A 22 -7.73 -0.43 3.15
N ILE A 23 -7.17 0.74 3.47
CA ILE A 23 -5.79 0.87 3.95
C ILE A 23 -5.62 0.19 5.30
N TYR A 24 -6.55 0.40 6.24
CA TYR A 24 -6.51 -0.28 7.54
C TYR A 24 -6.50 -1.81 7.37
N SER A 25 -7.36 -2.35 6.51
CA SER A 25 -7.44 -3.79 6.26
C SER A 25 -6.14 -4.35 5.71
N ALA A 26 -5.46 -3.60 4.86
CA ALA A 26 -4.19 -4.03 4.26
C ALA A 26 -2.99 -3.85 5.20
N THR A 27 -3.11 -3.05 6.24
CA THR A 27 -2.00 -2.73 7.16
C THR A 27 -2.27 -3.25 8.56
N LEU A 28 -2.77 -2.40 9.45
CA LEU A 28 -2.95 -2.76 10.86
C LEU A 28 -3.97 -3.89 11.04
N GLY A 29 -5.08 -3.85 10.33
CA GLY A 29 -6.09 -4.90 10.42
C GLY A 29 -5.54 -6.27 10.05
N ASN A 30 -4.74 -6.32 8.99
CA ASN A 30 -4.09 -7.56 8.57
C ASN A 30 -3.03 -8.01 9.57
N ALA A 31 -2.27 -7.07 10.13
CA ALA A 31 -1.28 -7.37 11.17
C ALA A 31 -1.94 -7.93 12.44
N GLU A 32 -3.10 -7.39 12.81
CA GLU A 32 -3.88 -7.91 13.95
C GLU A 32 -4.32 -9.37 13.74
N ILE A 33 -4.81 -9.68 12.54
CA ILE A 33 -5.22 -11.05 12.18
C ILE A 33 -4.03 -12.01 12.28
N LEU A 34 -2.85 -11.57 11.85
CA LEU A 34 -1.64 -12.39 11.89
C LEU A 34 -0.96 -12.38 13.27
N GLY A 35 -1.43 -11.58 14.21
CA GLY A 35 -0.85 -11.49 15.55
C GLY A 35 0.48 -10.75 15.62
N ILE A 36 0.79 -9.89 14.63
CA ILE A 36 2.04 -9.12 14.56
C ILE A 36 1.84 -7.61 14.64
N ASP A 37 0.68 -7.18 15.08
CA ASP A 37 0.34 -5.75 15.19
C ASP A 37 1.21 -4.99 16.21
N HIS A 38 1.86 -5.69 17.13
CA HIS A 38 2.82 -5.08 18.05
C HIS A 38 4.18 -4.81 17.38
N ILE A 39 4.42 -5.36 16.20
CA ILE A 39 5.69 -5.24 15.46
C ILE A 39 5.55 -4.30 14.27
N THR A 40 4.43 -4.36 13.58
CA THR A 40 4.22 -3.65 12.31
C THR A 40 2.75 -3.36 12.06
N GLY A 41 2.43 -2.72 10.93
CA GLY A 41 1.06 -2.44 10.49
C GLY A 41 0.62 -1.01 10.73
N SER A 42 1.30 -0.26 11.59
CA SER A 42 1.02 1.16 11.85
C SER A 42 2.31 1.89 12.20
N ILE A 43 2.27 3.22 12.07
CA ILE A 43 3.40 4.08 12.42
C ILE A 43 3.27 4.46 13.89
N GLU A 44 3.95 3.70 14.75
CA GLU A 44 3.92 3.92 16.19
C GLU A 44 5.31 3.67 16.77
N GLN A 45 5.62 4.38 17.87
CA GLN A 45 6.89 4.21 18.55
C GLN A 45 7.04 2.77 19.03
N GLY A 46 8.20 2.17 18.79
CA GLY A 46 8.50 0.81 19.18
C GLY A 46 8.20 -0.24 18.13
N LYS A 47 7.55 0.13 17.04
CA LYS A 47 7.31 -0.79 15.92
C LYS A 47 8.41 -0.68 14.85
N CYS A 48 8.51 -1.73 14.02
CA CYS A 48 9.42 -1.70 12.87
C CYS A 48 9.03 -0.58 11.92
N ALA A 49 10.04 0.11 11.38
CA ALA A 49 9.83 1.16 10.39
C ALA A 49 9.63 0.53 9.01
N ASP A 50 8.42 0.03 8.77
CA ASP A 50 7.97 -0.53 7.50
C ASP A 50 6.95 0.45 6.93
N LEU A 51 7.39 1.32 6.02
CA LEU A 51 6.51 2.38 5.52
C LEU A 51 6.82 2.76 4.08
N ILE A 52 5.85 3.40 3.46
CA ILE A 52 6.00 3.94 2.11
C ILE A 52 5.66 5.42 2.11
N VAL A 53 6.24 6.15 1.18
CA VAL A 53 5.92 7.55 0.94
C VAL A 53 5.34 7.68 -0.45
N THR A 54 4.19 8.36 -0.55
CA THR A 54 3.49 8.59 -1.81
C THR A 54 3.43 10.08 -2.12
N ASP A 55 3.19 10.43 -3.39
CA ASP A 55 3.07 11.83 -3.82
C ASP A 55 1.79 12.49 -3.33
N SER A 56 0.73 11.73 -3.22
CA SER A 56 -0.59 12.23 -2.87
C SER A 56 -1.16 11.44 -1.71
N ASN A 57 -2.26 11.90 -1.15
CA ASN A 57 -2.88 11.24 0.00
C ASN A 57 -3.68 10.01 -0.44
N PRO A 58 -3.25 8.79 -0.07
CA PRO A 58 -3.97 7.57 -0.44
C PRO A 58 -5.35 7.46 0.24
N LEU A 59 -5.60 8.22 1.30
CA LEU A 59 -6.93 8.28 1.92
C LEU A 59 -7.95 8.96 1.00
N GLU A 60 -7.49 9.85 0.14
CA GLU A 60 -8.36 10.53 -0.83
C GLU A 60 -8.49 9.73 -2.12
N ASN A 61 -7.43 9.05 -2.53
CA ASN A 61 -7.41 8.26 -3.76
C ASN A 61 -6.41 7.11 -3.63
N LEU A 62 -6.91 5.89 -3.51
CA LEU A 62 -6.08 4.69 -3.38
C LEU A 62 -5.15 4.48 -4.58
N ALA A 63 -5.52 4.96 -5.76
CA ALA A 63 -4.70 4.78 -6.95
C ALA A 63 -3.33 5.47 -6.84
N THR A 64 -3.15 6.42 -5.90
CA THR A 64 -1.85 7.04 -5.66
C THR A 64 -0.80 6.03 -5.14
N LEU A 65 -1.23 4.89 -4.61
CA LEU A 65 -0.33 3.81 -4.20
C LEU A 65 0.42 3.18 -5.38
N ARG A 66 0.00 3.49 -6.60
CA ARG A 66 0.71 3.12 -7.82
C ARG A 66 2.07 3.79 -7.92
N ASP A 67 2.19 5.02 -7.41
CA ASP A 67 3.38 5.86 -7.56
C ASP A 67 4.04 6.08 -6.20
N VAL A 68 4.67 5.03 -5.68
CA VAL A 68 5.39 5.07 -4.42
C VAL A 68 6.75 5.75 -4.63
N LYS A 69 7.04 6.80 -3.87
CA LYS A 69 8.29 7.53 -3.93
C LYS A 69 9.43 6.84 -3.20
N MET A 70 9.15 6.35 -2.02
CA MET A 70 10.15 5.72 -1.17
C MET A 70 9.53 4.56 -0.40
N VAL A 71 10.34 3.55 -0.14
CA VAL A 71 9.97 2.42 0.70
C VAL A 71 11.01 2.28 1.81
N MET A 72 10.56 2.11 3.03
CA MET A 72 11.40 1.78 4.16
C MET A 72 10.99 0.42 4.69
N TYR A 73 11.97 -0.45 4.89
CA TYR A 73 11.76 -1.79 5.41
C TYR A 73 12.71 -2.03 6.58
N ARG A 74 12.13 -2.28 7.74
CA ARG A 74 12.86 -2.46 9.01
C ARG A 74 13.87 -1.34 9.25
N GLY A 75 13.46 -0.10 8.99
CA GLY A 75 14.31 1.06 9.16
C GLY A 75 15.33 1.32 8.06
N ASN A 76 15.39 0.45 7.05
CA ASN A 76 16.32 0.61 5.92
C ASN A 76 15.61 1.30 4.76
N LEU A 77 16.12 2.45 4.38
CA LEU A 77 15.57 3.22 3.27
C LEU A 77 15.93 2.55 1.95
N ILE A 78 14.90 2.19 1.20
CA ILE A 78 15.03 1.76 -0.17
C ILE A 78 14.65 2.95 -1.03
N ALA A 79 15.66 3.62 -1.62
CA ALA A 79 15.41 4.75 -2.50
C ALA A 79 14.70 4.25 -3.76
N ARG A 80 13.51 4.79 -4.05
CA ARG A 80 12.68 4.54 -5.25
C ARG A 80 12.73 3.10 -5.75
N PRO A 81 11.69 2.30 -5.54
CA PRO A 81 11.64 0.98 -6.16
C PRO A 81 11.78 1.16 -7.68
N LYS A 82 12.96 0.80 -8.22
CA LYS A 82 13.22 0.76 -9.65
C LYS A 82 12.54 -0.47 -10.24
N VAL A 83 11.24 -0.56 -10.10
CA VAL A 83 10.48 -1.56 -10.83
C VAL A 83 10.27 -0.98 -12.21
N LYS A 84 10.95 -1.54 -13.22
CA LYS A 84 10.66 -1.23 -14.62
C LYS A 84 9.24 -1.70 -14.90
N LYS A 85 8.32 -0.77 -14.84
CA LYS A 85 6.94 -1.03 -15.19
C LYS A 85 6.88 -1.28 -16.70
N ASN A 86 6.39 -2.44 -17.09
CA ASN A 86 6.06 -2.67 -18.48
C ASN A 86 4.78 -1.86 -18.78
N LYS A 87 4.92 -0.77 -19.53
CA LYS A 87 3.80 0.12 -19.84
C LYS A 87 2.62 -0.60 -20.50
N MET A 88 2.92 -1.53 -21.39
CA MET A 88 1.86 -2.29 -22.07
C MET A 88 1.02 -3.13 -21.11
N ILE A 89 1.66 -3.78 -20.16
CA ILE A 89 0.96 -4.59 -19.15
C ILE A 89 0.14 -3.68 -18.24
N GLU A 90 0.69 -2.53 -17.82
CA GLU A 90 -0.05 -1.60 -16.98
C GLU A 90 -1.26 -1.01 -17.69
N GLU A 91 -1.12 -0.61 -18.94
CA GLU A 91 -2.24 -0.10 -19.73
C GLU A 91 -3.33 -1.17 -19.90
N ALA A 92 -2.96 -2.40 -20.17
CA ALA A 92 -3.91 -3.50 -20.28
C ALA A 92 -4.64 -3.74 -18.96
N LEU A 93 -3.92 -3.68 -17.83
CA LEU A 93 -4.51 -3.86 -16.50
C LEU A 93 -5.41 -2.68 -16.11
N ASP A 94 -5.07 -1.46 -16.53
CA ASP A 94 -5.87 -0.27 -16.24
C ASP A 94 -7.24 -0.30 -16.93
N GLN A 95 -7.40 -1.09 -17.98
CA GLN A 95 -8.65 -1.26 -18.70
C GLN A 95 -9.59 -2.29 -18.05
N LEU A 96 -9.10 -3.02 -17.08
CA LEU A 96 -9.93 -3.94 -16.32
C LEU A 96 -10.73 -3.17 -15.27
#